data_80626cfe5080556148892c5e4e6a12fa
#
_entry.id   80626cfe5080556148892c5e4e6a12fa
#
_cell.length_a   1.000
_cell.length_b   1.000
_cell.length_c   1.000
_cell.angle_alpha   90.00
_cell.angle_beta   90.00
_cell.angle_gamma   90.00
#
_symmetry.space_group_name_H-M   'P 1'
#
loop_
_entity.id
_entity.type
_entity.pdbx_description
1 polymer ?
#
loop_
_entity_poly.entity_id
_entity_poly.type
_entity_poly.pdbx_seq_one_letter_code
_entity_poly.pdbx_strand_id
1 'polypeptide(L)'
;LDITTLGTAQASKAVTADANIDITGVRNLTMTGTLTVGGNTATTLQAVYPVGSIYINASVSTNPATLLGFGTWVAFGAGRTMIGLDASDTDFDNAEETGGSKTKTLSISEIPSHTHTIAASNNDSDAGGISQGNVIGTTNVNTGATGGGSAFSLVQPYIVVYLWKRTA
;
A
#
# COMPACT_ATOMS: atom_id res chain seq x y z
N LEU A 1 -30.21 50.03 4.36
CA LEU A 1 -29.70 48.91 3.53
C LEU A 1 -30.64 48.71 2.34
N ASP A 2 -30.37 49.39 1.22
CA ASP A 2 -31.15 49.23 0.00
C ASP A 2 -30.47 48.19 -0.90
N ILE A 3 -31.01 47.00 -0.95
CA ILE A 3 -30.60 45.91 -1.84
C ILE A 3 -31.61 45.91 -3.01
N THR A 4 -31.20 46.45 -4.16
CA THR A 4 -32.05 46.58 -5.33
C THR A 4 -32.30 45.24 -6.05
N THR A 5 -31.45 44.22 -5.80
CA THR A 5 -31.61 42.88 -6.38
C THR A 5 -31.50 41.85 -5.27
N LEU A 6 -32.62 41.15 -4.99
CA LEU A 6 -32.65 40.08 -4.01
C LEU A 6 -31.68 38.95 -4.37
N GLY A 7 -30.92 38.49 -3.38
CA GLY A 7 -29.95 37.40 -3.55
C GLY A 7 -28.58 37.82 -4.07
N THR A 8 -28.32 39.11 -4.30
CA THR A 8 -27.02 39.61 -4.79
C THR A 8 -26.43 40.58 -3.76
N ALA A 9 -25.24 40.30 -3.26
CA ALA A 9 -24.46 41.27 -2.49
C ALA A 9 -23.89 42.32 -3.46
N GLN A 10 -24.22 43.59 -3.22
CA GLN A 10 -23.74 44.71 -4.05
C GLN A 10 -22.46 45.31 -3.46
N ALA A 11 -21.62 45.89 -4.33
CA ALA A 11 -20.44 46.62 -3.89
C ALA A 11 -20.86 47.74 -2.90
N SER A 12 -20.05 47.90 -1.86
CA SER A 12 -20.29 48.91 -0.77
C SER A 12 -21.53 48.64 0.11
N LYS A 13 -22.17 47.47 0.02
CA LYS A 13 -23.25 47.04 0.94
C LYS A 13 -22.71 46.05 1.96
N ALA A 14 -23.09 46.24 3.20
CA ALA A 14 -22.68 45.33 4.29
C ALA A 14 -23.56 44.08 4.28
N VAL A 15 -22.93 42.91 4.37
CA VAL A 15 -23.60 41.69 4.83
C VAL A 15 -23.56 41.75 6.36
N THR A 16 -24.70 41.98 6.99
CA THR A 16 -24.77 42.07 8.46
C THR A 16 -24.94 40.69 9.06
N ALA A 17 -24.11 40.37 10.04
CA ALA A 17 -24.26 39.21 10.90
C ALA A 17 -25.29 39.52 12.04
N ASP A 18 -25.84 38.49 12.65
CA ASP A 18 -26.66 38.59 13.85
C ASP A 18 -25.84 38.93 15.10
N ALA A 19 -26.47 38.92 16.28
CA ALA A 19 -25.79 39.21 17.55
C ALA A 19 -24.71 38.17 17.90
N ASN A 20 -24.70 37.01 17.34
CA ASN A 20 -23.66 35.95 17.47
C ASN A 20 -22.60 36.01 16.39
N ILE A 21 -22.68 37.02 15.49
CA ILE A 21 -21.80 37.17 14.32
C ILE A 21 -22.07 36.04 13.27
N ASP A 22 -23.25 35.45 13.26
CA ASP A 22 -23.62 34.41 12.31
C ASP A 22 -24.34 34.98 11.08
N ILE A 23 -24.07 34.41 9.91
CA ILE A 23 -24.80 34.65 8.66
C ILE A 23 -25.52 33.37 8.30
N THR A 24 -26.84 33.35 8.47
CA THR A 24 -27.69 32.19 8.16
C THR A 24 -28.41 32.36 6.83
N GLY A 25 -28.84 31.25 6.22
CA GLY A 25 -29.63 31.27 4.99
C GLY A 25 -28.84 31.48 3.71
N VAL A 26 -27.52 31.45 3.76
CA VAL A 26 -26.68 31.49 2.53
C VAL A 26 -26.76 30.15 1.84
N ARG A 27 -27.50 30.06 0.73
CA ARG A 27 -27.64 28.83 -0.05
C ARG A 27 -26.39 28.47 -0.85
N ASN A 28 -25.76 29.45 -1.48
CA ASN A 28 -24.51 29.32 -2.23
C ASN A 28 -23.61 30.49 -1.90
N LEU A 29 -22.40 30.23 -1.48
CA LEU A 29 -21.35 31.24 -1.31
C LEU A 29 -20.29 31.03 -2.39
N THR A 30 -20.19 31.98 -3.33
CA THR A 30 -19.11 32.01 -4.34
C THR A 30 -18.11 33.06 -3.91
N MET A 31 -16.89 32.65 -3.66
CA MET A 31 -15.78 33.53 -3.29
C MET A 31 -14.70 33.46 -4.35
N THR A 32 -14.19 34.62 -4.76
CA THR A 32 -13.00 34.71 -5.64
C THR A 32 -11.70 34.86 -4.84
N GLY A 33 -11.82 34.97 -3.52
CA GLY A 33 -10.72 35.11 -2.57
C GLY A 33 -10.57 33.90 -1.65
N THR A 34 -9.85 34.11 -0.57
CA THR A 34 -9.55 33.06 0.41
C THR A 34 -10.66 32.98 1.47
N LEU A 35 -11.14 31.77 1.75
CA LEU A 35 -11.99 31.49 2.91
C LEU A 35 -11.09 31.18 4.13
N THR A 36 -11.23 31.95 5.21
CA THR A 36 -10.55 31.67 6.47
C THR A 36 -11.56 31.08 7.46
N VAL A 37 -11.29 29.89 7.96
CA VAL A 37 -12.13 29.19 8.94
C VAL A 37 -11.33 28.98 10.21
N GLY A 38 -11.86 29.44 11.35
CA GLY A 38 -11.22 29.24 12.66
C GLY A 38 -9.82 29.88 12.78
N GLY A 39 -9.58 31.01 12.10
CA GLY A 39 -8.27 31.68 12.07
C GLY A 39 -7.25 31.06 11.12
N ASN A 40 -7.57 29.95 10.49
CA ASN A 40 -6.74 29.33 9.46
C ASN A 40 -7.21 29.78 8.08
N THR A 41 -6.28 30.25 7.26
CA THR A 41 -6.52 30.46 5.84
C THR A 41 -6.66 29.09 5.19
N ALA A 42 -7.88 28.59 5.12
CA ALA A 42 -8.14 27.29 4.50
C ALA A 42 -8.66 27.52 3.08
N THR A 43 -7.83 27.23 2.11
CA THR A 43 -8.35 26.58 0.93
C THR A 43 -8.77 25.18 1.43
N THR A 44 -10.07 24.94 1.57
CA THR A 44 -10.62 23.81 2.34
C THR A 44 -10.01 22.45 1.99
N LEU A 45 -9.61 22.24 0.74
CA LEU A 45 -8.94 21.02 0.28
C LEU A 45 -7.46 20.91 0.71
N GLN A 46 -6.74 22.02 0.87
CA GLN A 46 -5.35 21.99 1.32
C GLN A 46 -5.22 21.59 2.79
N ALA A 47 -6.25 21.88 3.60
CA ALA A 47 -6.30 21.44 4.99
C ALA A 47 -6.58 19.93 5.12
N VAL A 48 -7.32 19.36 4.17
CA VAL A 48 -7.61 17.92 4.11
C VAL A 48 -6.37 17.12 3.70
N TYR A 49 -5.54 17.71 2.83
CA TYR A 49 -4.33 17.07 2.33
C TYR A 49 -3.08 17.91 2.66
N PRO A 50 -2.59 17.93 3.91
CA PRO A 50 -1.32 18.56 4.24
C PRO A 50 -0.15 17.90 3.49
N VAL A 51 1.01 18.56 3.43
CA VAL A 51 2.24 17.97 2.87
C VAL A 51 2.53 16.65 3.59
N GLY A 52 2.84 15.60 2.82
CA GLY A 52 2.98 14.22 3.31
C GLY A 52 1.74 13.35 3.17
N SER A 53 0.56 13.93 2.90
CA SER A 53 -0.67 13.15 2.71
C SER A 53 -0.62 12.29 1.46
N ILE A 54 -1.31 11.14 1.52
CA ILE A 54 -1.50 10.22 0.41
C ILE A 54 -2.92 10.40 -0.16
N TYR A 55 -3.01 10.68 -1.45
CA TYR A 55 -4.25 10.66 -2.22
C TYR A 55 -4.38 9.31 -2.92
N ILE A 56 -5.55 8.68 -2.78
CA ILE A 56 -5.85 7.36 -3.36
C ILE A 56 -7.01 7.51 -4.34
N ASN A 57 -6.85 6.96 -5.55
CA ASN A 57 -7.92 6.91 -6.55
C ASN A 57 -7.92 5.55 -7.26
N ALA A 58 -9.08 4.91 -7.32
CA ALA A 58 -9.22 3.59 -7.94
C ALA A 58 -9.24 3.62 -9.48
N SER A 59 -9.63 4.75 -10.09
CA SER A 59 -9.97 4.81 -11.51
C SER A 59 -9.21 5.87 -12.29
N VAL A 60 -8.88 7.01 -11.65
CA VAL A 60 -8.36 8.19 -12.32
C VAL A 60 -6.86 8.32 -12.10
N SER A 61 -6.09 8.24 -13.18
CA SER A 61 -4.63 8.35 -13.18
C SER A 61 -4.11 9.79 -13.21
N THR A 62 -5.00 10.78 -13.36
CA THR A 62 -4.61 12.19 -13.43
C THR A 62 -3.98 12.65 -12.13
N ASN A 63 -2.86 13.37 -12.23
CA ASN A 63 -2.16 13.92 -11.07
C ASN A 63 -3.11 14.82 -10.24
N PRO A 64 -3.14 14.65 -8.89
CA PRO A 64 -3.99 15.45 -8.02
C PRO A 64 -3.79 16.96 -8.12
N ALA A 65 -2.61 17.45 -8.51
CA ALA A 65 -2.41 18.88 -8.79
C ALA A 65 -3.39 19.39 -9.84
N THR A 66 -3.68 18.60 -10.87
CA THR A 66 -4.65 18.94 -11.91
C THR A 66 -6.10 18.72 -11.45
N LEU A 67 -6.35 17.63 -10.70
CA LEU A 67 -7.72 17.30 -10.25
C LEU A 67 -8.21 18.23 -9.15
N LEU A 68 -7.35 18.57 -8.20
CA LEU A 68 -7.69 19.34 -7.01
C LEU A 68 -7.32 20.82 -7.14
N GLY A 69 -6.50 21.16 -8.13
CA GLY A 69 -6.08 22.53 -8.42
C GLY A 69 -5.01 23.09 -7.48
N PHE A 70 -4.32 22.23 -6.69
CA PHE A 70 -3.29 22.69 -5.76
C PHE A 70 -2.22 21.63 -5.48
N GLY A 71 -1.10 22.10 -4.92
CA GLY A 71 0.00 21.26 -4.40
C GLY A 71 0.87 20.63 -5.50
N THR A 72 1.97 20.06 -5.07
CA THR A 72 2.85 19.21 -5.89
C THR A 72 2.71 17.79 -5.44
N TRP A 73 2.52 16.88 -6.38
CA TRP A 73 2.23 15.47 -6.10
C TRP A 73 3.13 14.57 -6.92
N VAL A 74 3.62 13.51 -6.30
CA VAL A 74 4.43 12.48 -6.93
C VAL A 74 3.76 11.13 -6.76
N ALA A 75 3.95 10.22 -7.73
CA ALA A 75 3.48 8.84 -7.60
C ALA A 75 4.16 8.17 -6.39
N PHE A 76 3.40 7.39 -5.63
CA PHE A 76 3.88 6.81 -4.39
C PHE A 76 3.59 5.31 -4.32
N GLY A 77 4.47 4.54 -3.68
CA GLY A 77 4.23 3.15 -3.32
C GLY A 77 3.98 2.18 -4.48
N ALA A 78 4.50 2.46 -5.68
CA ALA A 78 4.27 1.64 -6.87
C ALA A 78 4.61 0.15 -6.64
N GLY A 79 3.59 -0.73 -6.74
CA GLY A 79 3.70 -2.17 -6.55
C GLY A 79 4.01 -2.62 -5.11
N ARG A 80 3.73 -1.78 -4.12
CA ARG A 80 3.95 -2.04 -2.69
C ARG A 80 2.66 -1.95 -1.90
N THR A 81 2.58 -2.69 -0.81
CA THR A 81 1.56 -2.55 0.23
C THR A 81 2.04 -1.54 1.25
N MET A 82 1.16 -0.64 1.69
CA MET A 82 1.44 0.29 2.78
C MET A 82 1.29 -0.41 4.12
N ILE A 83 2.28 -0.22 4.99
CA ILE A 83 2.33 -0.78 6.34
C ILE A 83 2.45 0.39 7.33
N GLY A 84 1.83 0.27 8.50
CA GLY A 84 1.98 1.25 9.57
C GLY A 84 3.40 1.24 10.14
N LEU A 85 3.94 2.41 10.47
CA LEU A 85 5.23 2.52 11.15
C LEU A 85 5.16 1.87 12.54
N ASP A 86 6.15 1.05 12.86
CA ASP A 86 6.40 0.48 14.18
C ASP A 86 7.84 0.77 14.60
N ALA A 87 8.04 1.76 15.46
CA ALA A 87 9.37 2.18 15.91
C ALA A 87 10.12 1.12 16.75
N SER A 88 9.45 0.03 17.11
CA SER A 88 10.05 -1.09 17.85
C SER A 88 10.52 -2.24 16.95
N ASP A 89 10.14 -2.24 15.69
CA ASP A 89 10.49 -3.25 14.70
C ASP A 89 11.42 -2.65 13.63
N THR A 90 12.66 -3.13 13.56
CA THR A 90 13.69 -2.61 12.64
C THR A 90 13.37 -2.76 11.16
N ASP A 91 12.36 -3.56 10.80
CA ASP A 91 11.89 -3.69 9.42
C ASP A 91 10.88 -2.60 9.05
N PHE A 92 10.35 -1.83 10.06
CA PHE A 92 9.25 -0.87 9.88
C PHE A 92 9.45 0.44 10.69
N ASP A 93 10.67 0.75 11.13
CA ASP A 93 10.96 1.85 12.07
C ASP A 93 11.11 3.23 11.40
N ASN A 94 11.26 3.26 10.08
CA ASN A 94 11.42 4.50 9.34
C ASN A 94 10.29 4.74 8.33
N ALA A 95 9.76 5.96 8.31
CA ALA A 95 8.76 6.35 7.31
C ALA A 95 9.34 6.25 5.89
N GLU A 96 8.54 5.71 4.96
CA GLU A 96 8.90 5.48 3.54
C GLU A 96 9.99 4.43 3.31
N GLU A 97 10.40 3.73 4.32
CA GLU A 97 11.26 2.57 4.17
C GLU A 97 10.61 1.50 3.27
N THR A 98 11.44 0.75 2.55
CA THR A 98 10.94 -0.24 1.61
C THR A 98 11.65 -1.57 1.78
N GLY A 99 10.86 -2.63 1.88
CA GLY A 99 11.36 -4.00 2.06
C GLY A 99 10.50 -5.03 1.34
N GLY A 100 10.71 -6.29 1.74
CA GLY A 100 9.97 -7.44 1.27
C GLY A 100 10.32 -7.93 -0.13
N SER A 101 9.73 -9.05 -0.52
CA SER A 101 9.91 -9.70 -1.82
C SER A 101 8.58 -10.17 -2.39
N LYS A 102 8.46 -10.17 -3.72
CA LYS A 102 7.28 -10.72 -4.42
C LYS A 102 7.34 -12.23 -4.60
N THR A 103 8.54 -12.81 -4.54
CA THR A 103 8.77 -14.23 -4.77
C THR A 103 9.80 -14.76 -3.79
N LYS A 104 9.73 -16.05 -3.52
CA LYS A 104 10.68 -16.76 -2.65
C LYS A 104 11.03 -18.11 -3.27
N THR A 105 12.32 -18.42 -3.29
CA THR A 105 12.82 -19.78 -3.48
C THR A 105 13.21 -20.33 -2.11
N LEU A 106 12.71 -21.49 -1.75
CA LEU A 106 13.06 -22.11 -0.47
C LEU A 106 14.53 -22.56 -0.47
N SER A 107 15.23 -22.25 0.60
CA SER A 107 16.53 -22.83 0.91
C SER A 107 16.34 -24.18 1.65
N ILE A 108 17.40 -24.99 1.70
CA ILE A 108 17.37 -26.28 2.43
C ILE A 108 17.02 -26.07 3.91
N SER A 109 17.52 -24.99 4.51
CA SER A 109 17.26 -24.66 5.93
C SER A 109 15.82 -24.25 6.23
N GLU A 110 15.04 -23.88 5.21
CA GLU A 110 13.63 -23.46 5.34
C GLU A 110 12.65 -24.61 5.12
N ILE A 111 13.16 -25.79 4.73
CA ILE A 111 12.36 -27.01 4.58
C ILE A 111 12.41 -27.77 5.90
N PRO A 112 11.26 -28.18 6.48
CA PRO A 112 11.25 -29.02 7.67
C PRO A 112 12.08 -30.30 7.47
N SER A 113 12.84 -30.70 8.52
CA SER A 113 13.57 -31.95 8.49
C SER A 113 12.62 -33.10 8.24
N HIS A 114 12.92 -33.94 7.26
CA HIS A 114 12.13 -35.11 6.92
C HIS A 114 13.04 -36.26 6.46
N THR A 115 12.52 -37.48 6.53
CA THR A 115 13.22 -38.71 6.12
C THR A 115 12.36 -39.49 5.13
N HIS A 116 13.02 -40.24 4.27
CA HIS A 116 12.37 -41.16 3.37
C HIS A 116 12.71 -42.59 3.78
N THR A 117 11.72 -43.47 3.87
CA THR A 117 11.94 -44.89 4.09
C THR A 117 12.05 -45.58 2.74
N ILE A 118 13.16 -46.25 2.50
CA ILE A 118 13.33 -47.11 1.31
C ILE A 118 12.97 -48.52 1.76
N ALA A 119 11.98 -49.15 1.11
CA ALA A 119 11.65 -50.55 1.32
C ALA A 119 12.80 -51.40 0.78
N ALA A 120 13.48 -52.13 1.67
CA ALA A 120 14.43 -53.13 1.28
C ALA A 120 13.64 -54.33 0.69
N SER A 121 13.92 -54.71 -0.56
CA SER A 121 13.38 -55.93 -1.14
C SER A 121 14.19 -57.13 -0.62
N ASN A 122 13.53 -58.06 0.07
CA ASN A 122 14.13 -59.31 0.54
C ASN A 122 14.18 -60.40 -0.53
N ASN A 123 14.08 -60.07 -1.82
CA ASN A 123 14.18 -61.07 -2.89
C ASN A 123 15.65 -61.32 -3.22
N ASP A 124 16.19 -62.28 -2.46
CA ASP A 124 17.38 -63.05 -2.81
C ASP A 124 16.98 -64.12 -3.80
N SER A 125 17.00 -63.86 -5.08
CA SER A 125 17.17 -64.85 -6.13
C SER A 125 17.30 -64.20 -7.50
N ASP A 126 18.50 -64.29 -8.00
CA ASP A 126 18.85 -64.30 -9.44
C ASP A 126 18.36 -63.17 -10.35
N ALA A 127 19.34 -62.54 -10.89
CA ALA A 127 19.28 -61.58 -11.97
C ALA A 127 19.12 -60.10 -11.59
N GLY A 128 20.19 -59.45 -11.21
CA GLY A 128 20.37 -57.98 -11.31
C GLY A 128 19.72 -57.11 -10.23
N GLY A 129 19.24 -57.71 -9.16
CA GLY A 129 18.75 -57.04 -7.98
C GLY A 129 19.90 -56.67 -7.04
N ILE A 130 19.76 -55.55 -6.34
CA ILE A 130 20.71 -55.15 -5.31
C ILE A 130 20.73 -56.23 -4.21
N SER A 131 21.80 -57.04 -4.17
CA SER A 131 22.01 -58.06 -3.15
C SER A 131 22.02 -57.44 -1.76
N GLN A 132 21.18 -57.96 -0.88
CA GLN A 132 21.08 -57.55 0.54
C GLN A 132 22.36 -57.73 1.34
N GLY A 133 23.37 -58.39 0.79
CA GLY A 133 24.66 -58.63 1.43
C GLY A 133 25.64 -57.45 1.38
N ASN A 134 25.32 -56.36 0.69
CA ASN A 134 26.29 -55.32 0.46
C ASN A 134 25.83 -53.91 0.84
N VAL A 135 24.78 -53.77 1.62
CA VAL A 135 24.37 -52.47 2.21
C VAL A 135 25.04 -52.26 3.59
N ILE A 136 26.15 -52.96 3.88
CA ILE A 136 27.07 -52.67 4.99
C ILE A 136 28.26 -51.83 4.47
N GLY A 137 28.01 -51.01 3.50
CA GLY A 137 28.91 -49.97 3.07
C GLY A 137 28.26 -48.64 3.34
N THR A 138 29.02 -47.70 3.81
CA THR A 138 28.69 -46.29 4.07
C THR A 138 28.20 -45.50 2.85
N THR A 139 27.57 -46.12 1.87
CA THR A 139 26.99 -45.51 0.69
C THR A 139 25.54 -45.16 0.97
N ASN A 140 25.28 -43.87 1.19
CA ASN A 140 23.94 -43.33 1.23
C ASN A 140 23.25 -43.64 -0.11
N VAL A 141 22.17 -44.43 -0.08
CA VAL A 141 21.30 -44.58 -1.23
C VAL A 141 20.40 -43.35 -1.28
N ASN A 142 20.67 -42.48 -2.19
CA ASN A 142 19.84 -41.29 -2.38
C ASN A 142 18.55 -41.68 -3.12
N THR A 143 17.41 -41.23 -2.62
CA THR A 143 16.18 -41.19 -3.43
C THR A 143 16.37 -40.20 -4.56
N GLY A 144 15.71 -40.39 -5.72
CA GLY A 144 15.76 -39.43 -6.82
C GLY A 144 15.40 -38.02 -6.35
N ALA A 145 16.05 -37.04 -6.91
CA ALA A 145 15.75 -35.65 -6.60
C ALA A 145 14.30 -35.30 -6.99
N THR A 146 13.57 -34.69 -6.07
CA THR A 146 12.21 -34.20 -6.29
C THR A 146 12.18 -32.71 -6.04
N GLY A 147 11.59 -31.94 -6.96
CA GLY A 147 11.48 -30.49 -6.91
C GLY A 147 12.43 -29.79 -7.88
N GLY A 148 11.99 -28.65 -8.43
CA GLY A 148 12.71 -27.89 -9.45
C GLY A 148 13.42 -26.64 -8.95
N GLY A 149 13.35 -26.32 -7.65
CA GLY A 149 13.95 -25.11 -7.09
C GLY A 149 13.33 -23.79 -7.62
N SER A 150 12.14 -23.86 -8.22
CA SER A 150 11.46 -22.69 -8.76
C SER A 150 10.95 -21.78 -7.62
N ALA A 151 11.04 -20.48 -7.84
CA ALA A 151 10.45 -19.51 -6.92
C ALA A 151 8.92 -19.57 -6.98
N PHE A 152 8.27 -19.42 -5.82
CA PHE A 152 6.83 -19.27 -5.71
C PHE A 152 6.44 -17.84 -5.34
N SER A 153 5.20 -17.45 -5.64
CA SER A 153 4.69 -16.11 -5.35
C SER A 153 4.35 -15.95 -3.87
N LEU A 154 4.76 -14.82 -3.29
CA LEU A 154 4.33 -14.36 -1.97
C LEU A 154 3.21 -13.33 -2.05
N VAL A 155 2.77 -12.98 -3.28
CA VAL A 155 1.78 -11.93 -3.49
C VAL A 155 0.39 -12.45 -3.09
N GLN A 156 -0.21 -11.81 -2.10
CA GLN A 156 -1.60 -12.02 -1.69
C GLN A 156 -2.58 -11.43 -2.73
N PRO A 157 -3.86 -11.82 -2.74
CA PRO A 157 -4.86 -11.16 -3.58
C PRO A 157 -4.87 -9.65 -3.35
N TYR A 158 -4.89 -8.86 -4.42
CA TYR A 158 -4.78 -7.40 -4.35
C TYR A 158 -5.68 -6.71 -5.37
N ILE A 159 -5.91 -5.43 -5.15
CA ILE A 159 -6.49 -4.50 -6.13
C ILE A 159 -5.52 -3.34 -6.33
N VAL A 160 -5.31 -2.95 -7.58
CA VAL A 160 -4.41 -1.86 -7.94
C VAL A 160 -5.17 -0.54 -7.94
N VAL A 161 -4.58 0.48 -7.32
CA VAL A 161 -5.11 1.85 -7.27
C VAL A 161 -3.97 2.83 -7.55
N TYR A 162 -4.32 4.06 -7.91
CA TYR A 162 -3.36 5.16 -8.04
C TYR A 162 -3.10 5.79 -6.67
N LEU A 163 -1.84 5.86 -6.28
CA LEU A 163 -1.37 6.48 -5.05
C LEU A 163 -0.48 7.66 -5.38
N TRP A 164 -0.76 8.81 -4.76
CA TRP A 164 0.00 10.04 -4.92
C TRP A 164 0.32 10.64 -3.57
N LYS A 165 1.59 11.01 -3.35
CA LYS A 165 2.03 11.71 -2.15
C LYS A 165 2.16 13.19 -2.43
N ARG A 166 1.60 14.04 -1.56
CA ARG A 166 1.80 15.48 -1.61
C ARG A 166 3.19 15.85 -1.09
N THR A 167 3.96 16.65 -1.88
CA THR A 167 5.33 17.09 -1.54
C THR A 167 5.43 18.59 -1.29
N ALA A 168 4.48 19.39 -1.79
CA ALA A 168 4.39 20.82 -1.53
C ALA A 168 2.94 21.33 -1.65
#